data_4fff7b832671bcdc17e92525bdc8d5bc
#
_entry.id   4fff7b832671bcdc17e92525bdc8d5bc
#
_cell.length_a   1.000
_cell.length_b   1.000
_cell.length_c   1.000
_cell.angle_alpha   90.00
_cell.angle_beta   90.00
_cell.angle_gamma   90.00
#
_symmetry.space_group_name_H-M   'P 1'
#
loop_
_entity.id
_entity.type
_entity.pdbx_description
1 polymer ?
#
loop_
_entity_poly.entity_id
_entity_poly.type
_entity_poly.pdbx_seq_one_letter_code
_entity_poly.pdbx_strand_id
1 'polypeptide(L)'
;MKRKLIQFFLIVFTIGSFPLQAQNNETLNILFIGNSFTARHNVNHLVEEIIREGKPGLDIYTQKIIYGGQSLFQHKEYYFSQTFIEQSTITDTEINRRIAAMDSLLNITETPQEYIHFWENIRQKPIREFPEKLINIAILRHKKLLKKNPRTKWDYVVLQSWDDLTTDLNDGYGKYARELGEIARAQGAKVIFYMTAPDIQNQEPVAEPVKQKKFESEMSIMLELSHLFKPFKVIPVPLAINDIQHEGTDLTFRYVNDFHPNQRTAFLTANMFYAALFNESTEGFLFNTVTETYKGNKAEPGKDPDGGSLTVVFDEEDKLYLQKIAYKAIVDFQNQLNSNH
;
A
#
# COMPACT_ATOMS: atom_id res chain seq x y z
N MET A 1 -38.47 80.82 15.88
CA MET A 1 -38.77 79.43 15.45
C MET A 1 -37.63 78.89 14.58
N LYS A 2 -36.78 78.03 15.15
CA LYS A 2 -35.61 77.39 14.40
C LYS A 2 -36.01 76.01 14.00
N ARG A 3 -36.14 75.75 12.66
CA ARG A 3 -36.30 74.37 12.09
C ARG A 3 -35.00 73.66 12.07
N LYS A 4 -34.93 72.51 12.79
CA LYS A 4 -33.77 71.55 12.72
C LYS A 4 -34.05 70.64 11.49
N LEU A 5 -33.10 70.63 10.57
CA LEU A 5 -33.06 69.72 9.45
C LEU A 5 -32.37 68.39 9.95
N ILE A 6 -33.09 67.28 9.91
CA ILE A 6 -32.55 65.99 10.22
C ILE A 6 -32.11 65.36 8.88
N GLN A 7 -30.80 65.20 8.69
CA GLN A 7 -30.23 64.45 7.56
C GLN A 7 -30.26 62.97 7.89
N PHE A 8 -31.01 62.21 7.12
CA PHE A 8 -30.99 60.73 7.15
C PHE A 8 -29.85 60.26 6.25
N PHE A 9 -28.81 59.61 6.85
CA PHE A 9 -27.75 58.90 6.12
C PHE A 9 -28.28 57.51 5.78
N LEU A 10 -28.53 57.25 4.51
CA LEU A 10 -28.88 55.92 3.98
C LEU A 10 -27.54 55.17 3.73
N ILE A 11 -27.19 54.23 4.63
CA ILE A 11 -26.06 53.34 4.42
C ILE A 11 -26.54 52.20 3.51
N VAL A 12 -26.16 52.25 2.24
CA VAL A 12 -26.37 51.15 1.28
C VAL A 12 -25.32 50.10 1.52
N PHE A 13 -25.70 48.98 2.19
CA PHE A 13 -24.87 47.78 2.25
C PHE A 13 -24.87 47.10 0.88
N THR A 14 -23.82 47.29 0.09
CA THR A 14 -23.55 46.45 -1.08
C THR A 14 -23.06 45.10 -0.58
N ILE A 15 -23.95 44.11 -0.54
CA ILE A 15 -23.58 42.71 -0.36
C ILE A 15 -22.85 42.31 -1.64
N GLY A 16 -21.52 42.39 -1.59
CA GLY A 16 -20.68 41.81 -2.62
C GLY A 16 -20.87 40.28 -2.63
N SER A 17 -21.59 39.79 -3.63
CA SER A 17 -21.61 38.36 -3.94
C SER A 17 -20.22 37.96 -4.38
N PHE A 18 -19.41 37.47 -3.45
CA PHE A 18 -18.21 36.72 -3.78
C PHE A 18 -18.67 35.47 -4.55
N PRO A 19 -18.19 35.24 -5.79
CA PRO A 19 -18.44 33.96 -6.43
C PRO A 19 -17.87 32.90 -5.54
N LEU A 20 -18.68 31.98 -5.02
CA LEU A 20 -18.20 30.72 -4.51
C LEU A 20 -17.51 30.02 -5.71
N GLN A 21 -16.21 30.20 -5.82
CA GLN A 21 -15.40 29.37 -6.69
C GLN A 21 -15.58 27.95 -6.17
N ALA A 22 -16.33 27.13 -6.89
CA ALA A 22 -16.37 25.71 -6.64
C ALA A 22 -14.91 25.23 -6.71
N GLN A 23 -14.31 24.98 -5.56
CA GLN A 23 -12.99 24.40 -5.45
C GLN A 23 -13.15 23.01 -6.05
N ASN A 24 -12.70 22.84 -7.30
CA ASN A 24 -12.53 21.50 -7.88
C ASN A 24 -11.47 20.81 -7.00
N ASN A 25 -11.91 20.14 -5.95
CA ASN A 25 -11.05 19.31 -5.15
C ASN A 25 -10.58 18.18 -6.06
N GLU A 26 -9.33 18.25 -6.50
CA GLU A 26 -8.72 17.15 -7.20
C GLU A 26 -8.69 15.95 -6.25
N THR A 27 -9.29 14.84 -6.67
CA THR A 27 -9.27 13.60 -5.89
C THR A 27 -7.96 12.88 -6.17
N LEU A 28 -7.19 12.61 -5.13
CA LEU A 28 -5.99 11.76 -5.20
C LEU A 28 -6.41 10.29 -5.23
N ASN A 29 -6.14 9.61 -6.34
CA ASN A 29 -6.54 8.23 -6.56
C ASN A 29 -5.35 7.28 -6.45
N ILE A 30 -5.38 6.33 -5.50
CA ILE A 30 -4.28 5.38 -5.25
C ILE A 30 -4.78 3.93 -5.39
N LEU A 31 -4.16 3.16 -6.25
CA LEU A 31 -4.39 1.72 -6.38
C LEU A 31 -3.31 0.92 -5.66
N PHE A 32 -3.71 0.02 -4.77
CA PHE A 32 -2.81 -0.93 -4.11
C PHE A 32 -2.98 -2.32 -4.75
N ILE A 33 -1.87 -2.91 -5.20
CA ILE A 33 -1.80 -4.28 -5.69
C ILE A 33 -0.87 -5.07 -4.78
N GLY A 34 -1.39 -6.14 -4.16
CA GLY A 34 -0.61 -6.92 -3.22
C GLY A 34 -1.40 -8.06 -2.57
N ASN A 35 -0.96 -8.49 -1.41
CA ASN A 35 -1.52 -9.63 -0.70
C ASN A 35 -2.02 -9.26 0.71
N SER A 36 -2.03 -10.23 1.61
CA SER A 36 -2.50 -10.04 2.99
C SER A 36 -1.74 -8.97 3.77
N PHE A 37 -0.50 -8.65 3.44
CA PHE A 37 0.28 -7.59 4.09
C PHE A 37 -0.28 -6.18 3.82
N THR A 38 -0.94 -5.97 2.69
CA THR A 38 -1.72 -4.75 2.42
C THR A 38 -3.16 -4.85 2.96
N ALA A 39 -3.72 -6.06 3.00
CA ALA A 39 -5.11 -6.26 3.38
C ALA A 39 -5.34 -6.14 4.89
N ARG A 40 -4.42 -6.70 5.70
CA ARG A 40 -4.49 -6.66 7.17
C ARG A 40 -4.52 -5.21 7.63
N HIS A 41 -5.29 -4.95 8.67
CA HIS A 41 -5.51 -3.60 9.22
C HIS A 41 -6.05 -2.56 8.21
N ASN A 42 -6.44 -2.96 6.99
CA ASN A 42 -6.84 -2.03 5.92
C ASN A 42 -5.80 -0.93 5.67
N VAL A 43 -4.54 -1.30 5.42
CA VAL A 43 -3.43 -0.32 5.24
C VAL A 43 -3.79 0.82 4.30
N ASN A 44 -4.49 0.54 3.18
CA ASN A 44 -4.97 1.58 2.27
C ASN A 44 -5.87 2.61 2.95
N HIS A 45 -6.75 2.19 3.87
CA HIS A 45 -7.62 3.10 4.62
C HIS A 45 -6.84 3.88 5.69
N LEU A 46 -5.87 3.26 6.37
CA LEU A 46 -4.98 3.99 7.29
C LEU A 46 -4.22 5.10 6.56
N VAL A 47 -3.76 4.83 5.33
CA VAL A 47 -3.13 5.85 4.46
C VAL A 47 -4.11 7.00 4.17
N GLU A 48 -5.39 6.69 3.86
CA GLU A 48 -6.40 7.74 3.68
C GLU A 48 -6.59 8.61 4.93
N GLU A 49 -6.71 8.00 6.12
CA GLU A 49 -6.93 8.73 7.37
C GLU A 49 -5.76 9.68 7.68
N ILE A 50 -4.52 9.21 7.54
CA ILE A 50 -3.33 10.04 7.77
C ILE A 50 -3.24 11.16 6.73
N ILE A 51 -3.57 10.88 5.46
CA ILE A 51 -3.56 11.93 4.42
C ILE A 51 -4.67 12.97 4.69
N ARG A 52 -5.86 12.57 5.08
CA ARG A 52 -6.94 13.51 5.42
C ARG A 52 -6.56 14.43 6.58
N GLU A 53 -5.85 13.91 7.58
CA GLU A 53 -5.35 14.74 8.66
C GLU A 53 -4.32 15.75 8.21
N GLY A 54 -3.29 15.28 7.48
CA GLY A 54 -2.17 16.14 7.04
C GLY A 54 -2.51 17.09 5.89
N LYS A 55 -3.54 16.76 5.10
CA LYS A 55 -3.98 17.51 3.91
C LYS A 55 -5.50 17.74 3.94
N PRO A 56 -6.01 18.46 4.94
CA PRO A 56 -7.44 18.74 5.04
C PRO A 56 -7.89 19.54 3.81
N GLY A 57 -8.79 18.98 3.02
CA GLY A 57 -9.25 19.58 1.75
C GLY A 57 -8.74 18.87 0.50
N LEU A 58 -7.84 17.89 0.64
CA LEU A 58 -7.52 16.96 -0.43
C LEU A 58 -8.49 15.77 -0.37
N ASP A 59 -9.29 15.60 -1.42
CA ASP A 59 -10.08 14.38 -1.56
C ASP A 59 -9.13 13.21 -1.87
N ILE A 60 -9.37 12.07 -1.22
CA ILE A 60 -8.59 10.85 -1.46
C ILE A 60 -9.49 9.65 -1.65
N TYR A 61 -9.18 8.87 -2.66
CA TYR A 61 -9.81 7.59 -2.92
C TYR A 61 -8.75 6.50 -3.09
N THR A 62 -8.85 5.44 -2.32
CA THR A 62 -7.99 4.28 -2.49
C THR A 62 -8.80 3.05 -2.92
N GLN A 63 -8.18 2.21 -3.72
CA GLN A 63 -8.70 0.88 -4.04
C GLN A 63 -7.58 -0.14 -3.83
N LYS A 64 -7.94 -1.34 -3.36
CA LYS A 64 -6.97 -2.44 -3.25
C LYS A 64 -7.42 -3.65 -4.05
N ILE A 65 -6.48 -4.25 -4.78
CA ILE A 65 -6.62 -5.53 -5.46
C ILE A 65 -5.71 -6.51 -4.74
N ILE A 66 -6.32 -7.35 -3.91
CA ILE A 66 -5.62 -8.23 -2.99
C ILE A 66 -5.96 -9.68 -3.27
N TYR A 67 -4.91 -10.51 -3.36
CA TYR A 67 -5.03 -11.96 -3.34
C TYR A 67 -4.11 -12.51 -2.25
N GLY A 68 -4.71 -13.13 -1.22
CA GLY A 68 -3.97 -13.62 -0.04
C GLY A 68 -2.91 -14.66 -0.40
N GLY A 69 -1.69 -14.46 0.11
CA GLY A 69 -0.58 -15.38 -0.13
C GLY A 69 -0.08 -15.42 -1.58
N GLN A 70 -0.34 -14.38 -2.36
CA GLN A 70 0.09 -14.26 -3.76
C GLN A 70 1.09 -13.12 -3.95
N SER A 71 1.96 -13.24 -4.95
CA SER A 71 2.91 -12.21 -5.36
C SER A 71 2.45 -11.50 -6.64
N LEU A 72 3.22 -10.52 -7.11
CA LEU A 72 2.92 -9.82 -8.36
C LEU A 72 2.92 -10.76 -9.59
N PHE A 73 3.65 -11.88 -9.52
CA PHE A 73 3.61 -12.92 -10.54
C PHE A 73 2.18 -13.40 -10.78
N GLN A 74 1.49 -13.90 -9.75
CA GLN A 74 0.12 -14.39 -9.89
C GLN A 74 -0.86 -13.26 -10.23
N HIS A 75 -0.62 -12.06 -9.70
CA HIS A 75 -1.41 -10.87 -10.05
C HIS A 75 -1.39 -10.59 -11.55
N LYS A 76 -0.21 -10.71 -12.18
CA LYS A 76 -0.03 -10.42 -13.60
C LYS A 76 -0.54 -11.57 -14.47
N GLU A 77 -0.11 -12.81 -14.20
CA GLU A 77 -0.28 -13.95 -15.10
C GLU A 77 -1.64 -14.64 -14.94
N TYR A 78 -2.19 -14.70 -13.72
CA TYR A 78 -3.41 -15.49 -13.46
C TYR A 78 -4.63 -14.64 -13.10
N TYR A 79 -4.44 -13.46 -12.48
CA TYR A 79 -5.56 -12.63 -12.03
C TYR A 79 -5.74 -11.38 -12.87
N PHE A 80 -4.87 -11.13 -13.86
CA PHE A 80 -4.93 -9.99 -14.76
C PHE A 80 -5.17 -8.66 -14.03
N SER A 81 -4.44 -8.44 -12.91
CA SER A 81 -4.58 -7.23 -12.08
C SER A 81 -4.27 -5.95 -12.83
N GLN A 82 -3.51 -6.00 -13.93
CA GLN A 82 -3.30 -4.89 -14.85
C GLN A 82 -4.62 -4.30 -15.39
N THR A 83 -5.70 -5.09 -15.47
CA THR A 83 -7.04 -4.60 -15.82
C THR A 83 -7.50 -3.44 -14.93
N PHE A 84 -7.14 -3.50 -13.65
CA PHE A 84 -7.51 -2.47 -12.67
C PHE A 84 -6.58 -1.25 -12.73
N ILE A 85 -5.34 -1.42 -13.21
CA ILE A 85 -4.46 -0.30 -13.54
C ILE A 85 -5.02 0.47 -14.74
N GLU A 86 -5.44 -0.27 -15.77
CA GLU A 86 -5.95 0.26 -17.04
C GLU A 86 -7.44 0.64 -17.00
N GLN A 87 -8.12 0.56 -15.83
CA GLN A 87 -9.58 0.59 -15.78
C GLN A 87 -10.21 1.84 -16.41
N SER A 88 -9.51 2.97 -16.49
CA SER A 88 -10.03 4.19 -17.14
C SER A 88 -10.00 4.16 -18.67
N THR A 89 -9.19 3.29 -19.26
CA THR A 89 -8.95 3.23 -20.70
C THR A 89 -9.31 1.89 -21.34
N ILE A 90 -9.32 0.82 -20.55
CA ILE A 90 -9.59 -0.54 -21.03
C ILE A 90 -11.04 -0.69 -21.55
N THR A 91 -11.21 -1.37 -22.68
CA THR A 91 -12.53 -1.64 -23.25
C THR A 91 -13.23 -2.82 -22.58
N ASP A 92 -14.56 -2.86 -22.63
CA ASP A 92 -15.35 -3.99 -22.15
C ASP A 92 -15.03 -5.29 -22.89
N THR A 93 -14.71 -5.18 -24.19
CA THR A 93 -14.28 -6.32 -25.01
C THR A 93 -12.98 -6.93 -24.45
N GLU A 94 -12.01 -6.11 -24.10
CA GLU A 94 -10.76 -6.58 -23.53
C GLU A 94 -10.95 -7.17 -22.12
N ILE A 95 -11.81 -6.57 -21.28
CA ILE A 95 -12.14 -7.15 -19.98
C ILE A 95 -12.77 -8.54 -20.15
N ASN A 96 -13.72 -8.69 -21.10
CA ASN A 96 -14.34 -9.99 -21.38
C ASN A 96 -13.32 -11.01 -21.91
N ARG A 97 -12.36 -10.60 -22.74
CA ARG A 97 -11.25 -11.45 -23.20
C ARG A 97 -10.41 -11.98 -22.03
N ARG A 98 -10.08 -11.10 -21.06
CA ARG A 98 -9.34 -11.49 -19.84
C ARG A 98 -10.16 -12.42 -18.94
N ILE A 99 -11.47 -12.21 -18.83
CA ILE A 99 -12.38 -13.15 -18.14
C ILE A 99 -12.33 -14.52 -18.80
N ALA A 100 -12.44 -14.60 -20.12
CA ALA A 100 -12.38 -15.86 -20.83
C ALA A 100 -11.01 -16.57 -20.68
N ALA A 101 -9.91 -15.82 -20.65
CA ALA A 101 -8.59 -16.37 -20.35
C ALA A 101 -8.51 -16.96 -18.92
N MET A 102 -9.08 -16.28 -17.92
CA MET A 102 -9.17 -16.81 -16.56
C MET A 102 -10.08 -18.04 -16.46
N ASP A 103 -11.21 -18.06 -17.16
CA ASP A 103 -12.08 -19.25 -17.23
C ASP A 103 -11.33 -20.44 -17.84
N SER A 104 -10.45 -20.22 -18.82
CA SER A 104 -9.61 -21.28 -19.39
C SER A 104 -8.60 -21.84 -18.41
N LEU A 105 -8.05 -21.00 -17.50
CA LEU A 105 -7.14 -21.45 -16.45
C LEU A 105 -7.82 -22.38 -15.42
N LEU A 106 -9.14 -22.31 -15.27
CA LEU A 106 -9.88 -23.21 -14.38
C LEU A 106 -10.06 -24.63 -14.96
N ASN A 107 -9.71 -24.84 -16.23
CA ASN A 107 -9.85 -26.11 -16.93
C ASN A 107 -8.50 -26.74 -17.32
N ILE A 108 -7.38 -26.22 -16.79
CA ILE A 108 -6.06 -26.81 -17.03
C ILE A 108 -5.94 -28.16 -16.31
N THR A 109 -5.30 -29.12 -16.94
CA THR A 109 -5.08 -30.45 -16.37
C THR A 109 -3.71 -30.57 -15.70
N GLU A 110 -2.78 -29.68 -16.03
CA GLU A 110 -1.42 -29.69 -15.52
C GLU A 110 -1.09 -28.30 -14.95
N THR A 111 -0.34 -28.28 -13.85
CA THR A 111 0.17 -27.04 -13.26
C THR A 111 1.15 -26.37 -14.21
N PRO A 112 1.00 -25.07 -14.54
CA PRO A 112 1.91 -24.36 -15.44
C PRO A 112 3.36 -24.38 -14.94
N GLN A 113 4.31 -24.53 -15.85
CA GLN A 113 5.73 -24.64 -15.50
C GLN A 113 6.27 -23.37 -14.81
N GLU A 114 5.80 -22.18 -15.21
CA GLU A 114 6.13 -20.91 -14.55
C GLU A 114 5.61 -20.83 -13.12
N TYR A 115 4.49 -21.51 -12.81
CA TYR A 115 3.97 -21.60 -11.42
C TYR A 115 4.87 -22.50 -10.57
N ILE A 116 5.33 -23.64 -11.14
CA ILE A 116 6.28 -24.54 -10.51
C ILE A 116 7.59 -23.81 -10.25
N HIS A 117 8.17 -23.17 -11.28
CA HIS A 117 9.40 -22.38 -11.19
C HIS A 117 9.30 -21.31 -10.09
N PHE A 118 8.19 -20.57 -10.02
CA PHE A 118 8.00 -19.56 -8.99
C PHE A 118 8.09 -20.14 -7.57
N TRP A 119 7.45 -21.27 -7.31
CA TRP A 119 7.49 -21.86 -5.97
C TRP A 119 8.83 -22.49 -5.63
N GLU A 120 9.40 -23.26 -6.53
CA GLU A 120 10.64 -24.03 -6.28
C GLU A 120 11.89 -23.16 -6.33
N ASN A 121 11.99 -22.26 -7.31
CA ASN A 121 13.24 -21.52 -7.56
C ASN A 121 13.20 -20.11 -6.96
N ILE A 122 12.08 -19.38 -7.08
CA ILE A 122 11.98 -18.01 -6.56
C ILE A 122 11.70 -18.04 -5.06
N ARG A 123 10.64 -18.73 -4.64
CA ARG A 123 10.24 -18.81 -3.24
C ARG A 123 11.03 -19.84 -2.45
N GLN A 124 11.66 -20.79 -3.12
CA GLN A 124 12.35 -21.94 -2.49
C GLN A 124 11.46 -22.64 -1.45
N LYS A 125 10.22 -22.89 -1.83
CA LYS A 125 9.17 -23.50 -1.00
C LYS A 125 8.42 -24.56 -1.77
N PRO A 126 7.76 -25.51 -1.10
CA PRO A 126 6.91 -26.52 -1.73
C PRO A 126 5.85 -25.84 -2.63
N ILE A 127 5.61 -26.47 -3.78
CA ILE A 127 4.57 -26.05 -4.71
C ILE A 127 3.23 -26.05 -3.99
N ARG A 128 2.50 -24.93 -4.05
CA ARG A 128 1.14 -24.87 -3.55
C ARG A 128 0.16 -25.32 -4.63
N GLU A 129 -1.00 -25.76 -4.17
CA GLU A 129 -2.13 -26.02 -5.06
C GLU A 129 -2.44 -24.82 -5.95
N PHE A 130 -2.76 -25.09 -7.22
CA PHE A 130 -3.07 -24.02 -8.18
C PHE A 130 -4.32 -23.25 -7.71
N PRO A 131 -4.32 -21.91 -7.73
CA PRO A 131 -5.24 -21.10 -6.93
C PRO A 131 -6.59 -20.86 -7.62
N GLU A 132 -7.33 -21.90 -8.00
CA GLU A 132 -8.63 -21.82 -8.69
C GLU A 132 -9.64 -20.90 -7.98
N LYS A 133 -9.72 -21.00 -6.64
CA LYS A 133 -10.60 -20.13 -5.85
C LYS A 133 -10.28 -18.65 -6.04
N LEU A 134 -9.02 -18.29 -6.15
CA LEU A 134 -8.59 -16.91 -6.33
C LEU A 134 -8.82 -16.44 -7.77
N ILE A 135 -8.71 -17.33 -8.76
CA ILE A 135 -9.07 -17.06 -10.15
C ILE A 135 -10.57 -16.74 -10.24
N ASN A 136 -11.44 -17.53 -9.59
CA ASN A 136 -12.88 -17.24 -9.53
C ASN A 136 -13.16 -15.86 -8.89
N ILE A 137 -12.45 -15.49 -7.82
CA ILE A 137 -12.55 -14.15 -7.23
C ILE A 137 -12.10 -13.07 -8.23
N ALA A 138 -11.05 -13.31 -9.00
CA ALA A 138 -10.58 -12.38 -10.03
C ALA A 138 -11.64 -12.17 -11.12
N ILE A 139 -12.23 -13.25 -11.64
CA ILE A 139 -13.34 -13.20 -12.60
C ILE A 139 -14.50 -12.35 -12.06
N LEU A 140 -14.90 -12.56 -10.82
CA LEU A 140 -15.99 -11.78 -10.19
C LEU A 140 -15.64 -10.30 -10.09
N ARG A 141 -14.39 -9.95 -9.79
CA ARG A 141 -13.90 -8.56 -9.75
C ARG A 141 -13.95 -7.91 -11.13
N HIS A 142 -13.52 -8.63 -12.18
CA HIS A 142 -13.61 -8.14 -13.57
C HIS A 142 -15.06 -7.93 -14.00
N LYS A 143 -15.98 -8.87 -13.69
CA LYS A 143 -17.42 -8.72 -13.93
C LYS A 143 -18.03 -7.51 -13.20
N LYS A 144 -17.52 -7.17 -11.99
CA LYS A 144 -17.91 -5.92 -11.31
C LYS A 144 -17.38 -4.68 -12.00
N LEU A 145 -16.15 -4.73 -12.53
CA LEU A 145 -15.57 -3.61 -13.26
C LEU A 145 -16.34 -3.27 -14.52
N LEU A 146 -16.89 -4.25 -15.24
CA LEU A 146 -17.77 -4.02 -16.40
C LEU A 146 -19.00 -3.15 -16.06
N LYS A 147 -19.45 -3.18 -14.80
CA LYS A 147 -20.62 -2.41 -14.32
C LYS A 147 -20.24 -1.06 -13.71
N LYS A 148 -18.93 -0.77 -13.57
CA LYS A 148 -18.45 0.47 -12.95
C LYS A 148 -18.44 1.61 -13.95
N ASN A 149 -19.12 2.71 -13.63
CA ASN A 149 -19.12 3.95 -14.42
C ASN A 149 -19.33 5.17 -13.50
N PRO A 150 -18.43 6.18 -13.47
CA PRO A 150 -17.17 6.21 -14.21
C PRO A 150 -16.12 5.27 -13.64
N ARG A 151 -15.16 4.88 -14.49
CA ARG A 151 -13.96 4.14 -14.07
C ARG A 151 -12.87 5.11 -13.63
N THR A 152 -12.11 4.72 -12.62
CA THR A 152 -11.10 5.58 -11.98
C THR A 152 -9.84 5.66 -12.83
N LYS A 153 -9.29 6.87 -13.00
CA LYS A 153 -7.91 7.08 -13.41
C LYS A 153 -7.04 7.18 -12.16
N TRP A 154 -5.90 6.48 -12.15
CA TRP A 154 -5.01 6.44 -11.01
C TRP A 154 -3.93 7.49 -11.10
N ASP A 155 -3.63 8.15 -9.96
CA ASP A 155 -2.46 9.02 -9.79
C ASP A 155 -1.26 8.20 -9.33
N TYR A 156 -1.51 7.19 -8.48
CA TYR A 156 -0.49 6.29 -7.98
C TYR A 156 -0.92 4.83 -8.07
N VAL A 157 0.05 3.97 -8.38
CA VAL A 157 -0.09 2.51 -8.29
C VAL A 157 0.99 1.98 -7.37
N VAL A 158 0.56 1.35 -6.28
CA VAL A 158 1.42 0.72 -5.28
C VAL A 158 1.56 -0.76 -5.60
N LEU A 159 2.80 -1.21 -5.77
CA LEU A 159 3.16 -2.58 -6.07
C LEU A 159 3.89 -3.18 -4.86
N GLN A 160 3.22 -4.09 -4.15
CA GLN A 160 3.75 -4.68 -2.92
C GLN A 160 4.69 -5.85 -3.23
N SER A 161 5.88 -5.86 -2.63
CA SER A 161 6.75 -7.03 -2.59
C SER A 161 6.32 -8.00 -1.48
N TRP A 162 6.83 -9.22 -1.58
CA TRP A 162 6.69 -10.24 -0.54
C TRP A 162 8.06 -10.84 -0.23
N ASP A 163 8.21 -12.18 -0.14
CA ASP A 163 9.51 -12.88 -0.05
C ASP A 163 9.92 -13.44 -1.43
N ASP A 164 9.83 -12.61 -2.45
CA ASP A 164 10.10 -12.89 -3.87
C ASP A 164 11.09 -11.87 -4.50
N LEU A 165 11.84 -11.17 -3.65
CA LEU A 165 12.97 -10.35 -4.06
C LEU A 165 14.15 -11.26 -4.38
N THR A 166 14.64 -11.21 -5.62
CA THR A 166 15.76 -12.01 -6.13
C THR A 166 16.86 -11.10 -6.68
N THR A 167 18.10 -11.60 -6.71
CA THR A 167 19.23 -10.91 -7.34
C THR A 167 19.11 -10.85 -8.86
N ASP A 168 18.38 -11.78 -9.48
CA ASP A 168 17.98 -11.64 -10.89
C ASP A 168 16.75 -10.74 -11.00
N LEU A 169 16.96 -9.48 -11.36
CA LEU A 169 15.90 -8.50 -11.52
C LEU A 169 14.96 -8.77 -12.72
N ASN A 170 15.26 -9.80 -13.54
CA ASN A 170 14.36 -10.26 -14.59
C ASN A 170 13.46 -11.41 -14.12
N ASP A 171 13.48 -11.73 -12.83
CA ASP A 171 12.62 -12.72 -12.21
C ASP A 171 11.98 -12.19 -10.93
N GLY A 172 11.11 -12.99 -10.31
CA GLY A 172 10.44 -12.65 -9.06
C GLY A 172 9.78 -11.27 -9.07
N TYR A 173 9.89 -10.56 -7.95
CA TYR A 173 9.32 -9.22 -7.79
C TYR A 173 9.83 -8.23 -8.84
N GLY A 174 11.14 -8.25 -9.14
CA GLY A 174 11.76 -7.28 -10.05
C GLY A 174 11.11 -7.26 -11.43
N LYS A 175 10.88 -8.44 -12.01
CA LYS A 175 10.20 -8.61 -13.30
C LYS A 175 8.78 -8.05 -13.27
N TYR A 176 7.96 -8.52 -12.34
CA TYR A 176 6.52 -8.22 -12.35
C TYR A 176 6.21 -6.81 -11.85
N ALA A 177 7.03 -6.26 -10.96
CA ALA A 177 6.93 -4.85 -10.57
C ALA A 177 7.25 -3.89 -11.72
N ARG A 178 8.23 -4.24 -12.58
CA ARG A 178 8.52 -3.47 -13.80
C ARG A 178 7.37 -3.57 -14.80
N GLU A 179 6.92 -4.77 -15.14
CA GLU A 179 5.85 -4.97 -16.13
C GLU A 179 4.54 -4.27 -15.74
N LEU A 180 4.09 -4.44 -14.49
CA LEU A 180 2.90 -3.74 -13.98
C LEU A 180 3.12 -2.23 -13.86
N GLY A 181 4.34 -1.84 -13.48
CA GLY A 181 4.72 -0.45 -13.35
C GLY A 181 4.80 0.28 -14.69
N GLU A 182 5.26 -0.37 -15.77
CA GLU A 182 5.24 0.18 -17.13
C GLU A 182 3.81 0.40 -17.61
N ILE A 183 2.90 -0.54 -17.33
CA ILE A 183 1.47 -0.38 -17.62
C ILE A 183 0.91 0.82 -16.84
N ALA A 184 1.25 0.97 -15.55
CA ALA A 184 0.81 2.10 -14.74
C ALA A 184 1.30 3.44 -15.31
N ARG A 185 2.58 3.53 -15.69
CA ARG A 185 3.16 4.73 -16.33
C ARG A 185 2.50 5.06 -17.66
N ALA A 186 2.19 4.06 -18.48
CA ALA A 186 1.47 4.25 -19.73
C ALA A 186 0.06 4.84 -19.51
N GLN A 187 -0.55 4.62 -18.34
CA GLN A 187 -1.81 5.24 -17.93
C GLN A 187 -1.62 6.64 -17.27
N GLY A 188 -0.37 7.10 -17.14
CA GLY A 188 -0.02 8.37 -16.49
C GLY A 188 0.08 8.29 -14.96
N ALA A 189 0.01 7.10 -14.37
CA ALA A 189 0.17 6.92 -12.94
C ALA A 189 1.66 6.88 -12.52
N LYS A 190 1.94 7.39 -11.33
CA LYS A 190 3.24 7.23 -10.67
C LYS A 190 3.29 5.88 -9.94
N VAL A 191 4.44 5.21 -9.98
CA VAL A 191 4.63 3.89 -9.37
C VAL A 191 5.31 4.00 -8.03
N ILE A 192 4.77 3.32 -7.03
CA ILE A 192 5.36 3.20 -5.70
C ILE A 192 5.68 1.73 -5.45
N PHE A 193 6.92 1.43 -5.09
CA PHE A 193 7.30 0.11 -4.61
C PHE A 193 7.07 0.03 -3.10
N TYR A 194 6.32 -0.96 -2.66
CA TYR A 194 6.05 -1.21 -1.25
C TYR A 194 6.79 -2.48 -0.81
N MET A 195 7.88 -2.30 -0.09
CA MET A 195 8.73 -3.38 0.42
C MET A 195 8.25 -3.82 1.80
N THR A 196 7.89 -5.11 1.95
CA THR A 196 7.34 -5.65 3.20
C THR A 196 8.34 -6.50 3.99
N ALA A 197 9.20 -7.29 3.30
CA ALA A 197 10.20 -8.18 3.87
C ALA A 197 9.76 -8.83 5.21
N PRO A 198 8.82 -9.78 5.18
CA PRO A 198 8.17 -10.32 6.38
C PRO A 198 9.13 -10.99 7.36
N ASP A 199 10.24 -11.52 6.87
CA ASP A 199 11.22 -12.22 7.68
C ASP A 199 12.06 -11.30 8.60
N ILE A 200 12.05 -9.98 8.33
CA ILE A 200 12.76 -8.99 9.15
C ILE A 200 11.94 -8.56 10.37
N GLN A 201 10.63 -8.81 10.35
CA GLN A 201 9.69 -8.40 11.40
C GLN A 201 9.78 -9.35 12.59
N ASN A 202 10.16 -8.83 13.77
CA ASN A 202 10.24 -9.60 15.01
C ASN A 202 8.85 -9.76 15.67
N GLN A 203 8.63 -10.90 16.28
CA GLN A 203 7.42 -11.24 17.06
C GLN A 203 7.61 -11.03 18.56
N GLU A 204 8.85 -10.94 19.01
CA GLU A 204 9.25 -10.74 20.40
C GLU A 204 10.32 -9.64 20.44
N PRO A 205 10.51 -8.95 21.57
CA PRO A 205 11.63 -8.01 21.75
C PRO A 205 12.97 -8.66 21.40
N VAL A 206 13.83 -7.91 20.74
CA VAL A 206 15.13 -8.39 20.29
C VAL A 206 16.25 -7.44 20.76
N ALA A 207 17.39 -8.00 21.13
CA ALA A 207 18.57 -7.20 21.48
C ALA A 207 19.40 -6.80 20.25
N GLU A 208 19.23 -7.52 19.15
CA GLU A 208 19.94 -7.32 17.88
C GLU A 208 18.97 -7.52 16.72
N PRO A 209 19.15 -6.85 15.58
CA PRO A 209 18.29 -6.99 14.41
C PRO A 209 18.20 -8.43 13.91
N VAL A 210 16.98 -8.87 13.61
CA VAL A 210 16.75 -10.21 13.11
C VAL A 210 17.15 -10.32 11.64
N LYS A 211 17.80 -11.43 11.28
CA LYS A 211 18.16 -11.76 9.88
C LYS A 211 18.88 -10.63 9.12
N GLN A 212 19.82 -9.95 9.77
CA GLN A 212 20.55 -8.79 9.24
C GLN A 212 21.08 -9.01 7.81
N LYS A 213 21.69 -10.17 7.51
CA LYS A 213 22.19 -10.49 6.15
C LYS A 213 21.09 -10.52 5.10
N LYS A 214 19.88 -10.98 5.47
CA LYS A 214 18.73 -10.99 4.56
C LYS A 214 18.24 -9.57 4.33
N PHE A 215 18.16 -8.77 5.38
CA PHE A 215 17.83 -7.35 5.29
C PHE A 215 18.77 -6.62 4.32
N GLU A 216 20.08 -6.74 4.50
CA GLU A 216 21.09 -6.11 3.64
C GLU A 216 20.95 -6.56 2.18
N SER A 217 20.75 -7.85 1.94
CA SER A 217 20.52 -8.39 0.60
C SER A 217 19.26 -7.83 -0.06
N GLU A 218 18.13 -7.83 0.64
CA GLU A 218 16.87 -7.32 0.10
C GLU A 218 16.89 -5.82 -0.12
N MET A 219 17.57 -5.06 0.75
CA MET A 219 17.80 -3.62 0.57
C MET A 219 18.65 -3.34 -0.67
N SER A 220 19.74 -4.09 -0.87
CA SER A 220 20.60 -3.97 -2.06
C SER A 220 19.82 -4.23 -3.34
N ILE A 221 19.00 -5.30 -3.39
CA ILE A 221 18.14 -5.64 -4.52
C ILE A 221 17.14 -4.51 -4.80
N MET A 222 16.51 -3.96 -3.76
CA MET A 222 15.52 -2.89 -3.92
C MET A 222 16.16 -1.57 -4.41
N LEU A 223 17.37 -1.25 -3.94
CA LEU A 223 18.14 -0.10 -4.43
C LEU A 223 18.49 -0.28 -5.91
N GLU A 224 19.04 -1.43 -6.31
CA GLU A 224 19.37 -1.73 -7.70
C GLU A 224 18.12 -1.67 -8.61
N LEU A 225 17.02 -2.28 -8.20
CA LEU A 225 15.75 -2.21 -8.91
C LEU A 225 15.25 -0.76 -9.04
N SER A 226 15.46 0.06 -8.00
CA SER A 226 15.06 1.46 -7.99
C SER A 226 15.91 2.31 -8.95
N HIS A 227 17.20 2.03 -9.07
CA HIS A 227 18.06 2.67 -10.06
C HIS A 227 17.63 2.34 -11.50
N LEU A 228 17.30 1.07 -11.77
CA LEU A 228 16.91 0.61 -13.10
C LEU A 228 15.53 1.14 -13.50
N PHE A 229 14.54 1.00 -12.61
CA PHE A 229 13.15 1.31 -12.92
C PHE A 229 12.76 2.75 -12.60
N LYS A 230 13.41 3.40 -11.65
CA LYS A 230 13.13 4.77 -11.17
C LYS A 230 11.67 4.93 -10.72
N PRO A 231 11.19 4.18 -9.72
CA PRO A 231 9.86 4.38 -9.17
C PRO A 231 9.73 5.81 -8.63
N PHE A 232 8.49 6.29 -8.48
CA PHE A 232 8.25 7.59 -7.85
C PHE A 232 8.78 7.61 -6.41
N LYS A 233 8.48 6.56 -5.65
CA LYS A 233 8.96 6.33 -4.28
C LYS A 233 9.07 4.85 -3.99
N VAL A 234 9.83 4.54 -2.94
CA VAL A 234 9.84 3.23 -2.27
C VAL A 234 9.35 3.43 -0.84
N ILE A 235 8.57 2.48 -0.33
CA ILE A 235 8.16 2.40 1.08
C ILE A 235 8.97 1.26 1.72
N PRO A 236 10.14 1.54 2.29
CA PRO A 236 11.07 0.52 2.76
C PRO A 236 10.78 0.17 4.23
N VAL A 237 9.64 -0.49 4.51
CA VAL A 237 9.25 -0.87 5.88
C VAL A 237 10.35 -1.63 6.62
N PRO A 238 11.08 -2.56 6.00
CA PRO A 238 12.19 -3.24 6.67
C PRO A 238 13.29 -2.32 7.16
N LEU A 239 13.56 -1.21 6.47
CA LEU A 239 14.57 -0.23 6.91
C LEU A 239 14.16 0.42 8.24
N ALA A 240 12.91 0.86 8.35
CA ALA A 240 12.37 1.42 9.59
C ALA A 240 12.41 0.42 10.75
N ILE A 241 12.02 -0.83 10.49
CA ILE A 241 12.03 -1.89 11.51
C ILE A 241 13.46 -2.24 11.93
N ASN A 242 14.39 -2.35 10.98
CA ASN A 242 15.79 -2.62 11.27
C ASN A 242 16.42 -1.52 12.14
N ASP A 243 16.14 -0.26 11.85
CA ASP A 243 16.59 0.88 12.67
C ASP A 243 16.08 0.75 14.11
N ILE A 244 14.78 0.48 14.31
CA ILE A 244 14.18 0.30 15.62
C ILE A 244 14.80 -0.89 16.37
N GLN A 245 15.06 -1.98 15.69
CA GLN A 245 15.70 -3.16 16.30
C GLN A 245 17.14 -2.87 16.76
N HIS A 246 17.89 -2.05 16.03
CA HIS A 246 19.23 -1.59 16.45
C HIS A 246 19.21 -0.73 17.73
N GLU A 247 18.11 -0.05 17.99
CA GLU A 247 17.96 0.73 19.23
C GLU A 247 17.63 -0.16 20.45
N GLY A 248 17.36 -1.46 20.26
CA GLY A 248 17.09 -2.41 21.34
C GLY A 248 15.78 -2.14 22.06
N THR A 249 14.74 -1.72 21.35
CA THR A 249 13.43 -1.43 21.93
C THR A 249 12.63 -2.71 22.19
N ASP A 250 11.62 -2.61 23.08
CA ASP A 250 10.67 -3.71 23.34
C ASP A 250 9.57 -3.83 22.26
N LEU A 251 9.73 -3.12 21.13
CA LEU A 251 8.70 -3.07 20.10
C LEU A 251 8.73 -4.34 19.22
N THR A 252 7.53 -4.81 18.87
CA THR A 252 7.33 -5.97 17.98
C THR A 252 6.54 -5.54 16.75
N PHE A 253 6.80 -6.22 15.60
CA PHE A 253 6.27 -5.81 14.30
C PHE A 253 5.43 -6.89 13.60
N ARG A 254 5.33 -8.08 14.18
CA ARG A 254 4.39 -9.12 13.73
C ARG A 254 3.77 -9.84 14.93
N TYR A 255 2.70 -10.58 14.67
CA TYR A 255 2.09 -11.44 15.67
C TYR A 255 2.98 -12.66 15.98
N VAL A 256 2.85 -13.18 17.21
CA VAL A 256 3.48 -14.44 17.64
C VAL A 256 2.78 -15.64 16.97
N ASN A 257 1.44 -15.64 17.00
CA ASN A 257 0.63 -16.75 16.52
C ASN A 257 0.18 -16.61 15.05
N ASP A 258 0.65 -15.57 14.36
CA ASP A 258 0.37 -15.32 12.95
C ASP A 258 1.57 -14.65 12.27
N PHE A 259 1.89 -15.09 11.06
CA PHE A 259 3.03 -14.59 10.29
C PHE A 259 2.80 -13.19 9.67
N HIS A 260 1.73 -12.51 10.03
CA HIS A 260 1.41 -11.19 9.49
C HIS A 260 1.87 -10.05 10.40
N PRO A 261 2.02 -8.84 9.80
CA PRO A 261 2.29 -7.62 10.55
C PRO A 261 1.23 -7.39 11.63
N ASN A 262 1.63 -6.85 12.77
CA ASN A 262 0.71 -6.39 13.81
C ASN A 262 0.24 -4.95 13.55
N GLN A 263 -0.57 -4.38 14.46
CA GLN A 263 -1.11 -3.02 14.34
C GLN A 263 0.00 -1.96 14.28
N ARG A 264 1.11 -2.17 14.99
CA ARG A 264 2.25 -1.24 15.01
C ARG A 264 2.90 -1.12 13.63
N THR A 265 3.13 -2.23 12.96
CA THR A 265 3.67 -2.24 11.60
C THR A 265 2.72 -1.55 10.61
N ALA A 266 1.41 -1.74 10.75
CA ALA A 266 0.44 -1.08 9.89
C ALA A 266 0.42 0.44 10.10
N PHE A 267 0.51 0.90 11.35
CA PHE A 267 0.63 2.32 11.68
C PHE A 267 1.91 2.94 11.10
N LEU A 268 3.06 2.31 11.36
CA LEU A 268 4.35 2.71 10.79
C LEU A 268 4.28 2.82 9.27
N THR A 269 3.75 1.79 8.61
CA THR A 269 3.61 1.74 7.14
C THR A 269 2.76 2.90 6.61
N ALA A 270 1.62 3.19 7.22
CA ALA A 270 0.73 4.25 6.77
C ALA A 270 1.38 5.64 6.91
N ASN A 271 2.13 5.89 7.99
CA ASN A 271 2.93 7.11 8.17
C ASN A 271 4.05 7.22 7.12
N MET A 272 4.70 6.10 6.75
CA MET A 272 5.70 6.07 5.69
C MET A 272 5.09 6.43 4.31
N PHE A 273 3.87 5.98 4.02
CA PHE A 273 3.17 6.38 2.79
C PHE A 273 2.95 7.89 2.73
N TYR A 274 2.50 8.51 3.83
CA TYR A 274 2.34 9.97 3.89
C TYR A 274 3.69 10.67 3.64
N ALA A 275 4.72 10.25 4.36
CA ALA A 275 6.07 10.81 4.23
C ALA A 275 6.61 10.70 2.78
N ALA A 276 6.39 9.56 2.13
CA ALA A 276 6.81 9.35 0.75
C ALA A 276 6.04 10.19 -0.27
N LEU A 277 4.73 10.32 -0.10
CA LEU A 277 3.86 11.04 -1.03
C LEU A 277 4.09 12.56 -0.97
N PHE A 278 4.26 13.11 0.23
CA PHE A 278 4.31 14.56 0.45
C PHE A 278 5.69 15.09 0.84
N ASN A 279 6.66 14.21 1.11
CA ASN A 279 7.99 14.56 1.63
C ASN A 279 7.90 15.38 2.92
N GLU A 280 6.95 15.05 3.79
CA GLU A 280 6.67 15.70 5.06
C GLU A 280 6.59 14.65 6.18
N SER A 281 6.94 15.05 7.40
CA SER A 281 6.75 14.22 8.59
C SER A 281 5.30 14.24 9.04
N THR A 282 4.86 13.15 9.66
CA THR A 282 3.57 13.04 10.35
C THR A 282 3.68 13.36 11.85
N GLU A 283 4.84 13.82 12.31
CA GLU A 283 5.03 14.17 13.73
C GLU A 283 3.99 15.19 14.18
N GLY A 284 3.33 14.86 15.30
CA GLY A 284 2.26 15.68 15.87
C GLY A 284 0.87 15.44 15.28
N PHE A 285 0.69 14.53 14.33
CA PHE A 285 -0.66 14.11 13.91
C PHE A 285 -1.35 13.38 15.07
N LEU A 286 -2.66 13.56 15.13
CA LEU A 286 -3.48 13.03 16.24
C LEU A 286 -3.92 11.59 16.01
N PHE A 287 -4.01 11.15 14.74
CA PHE A 287 -4.41 9.79 14.41
C PHE A 287 -3.46 8.78 15.08
N ASN A 288 -4.02 7.88 15.87
CA ASN A 288 -3.24 6.94 16.70
C ASN A 288 -3.90 5.57 16.84
N THR A 289 -4.89 5.21 16.00
CA THR A 289 -5.71 4.02 16.23
C THR A 289 -5.65 3.08 15.05
N VAL A 290 -5.35 1.81 15.30
CA VAL A 290 -5.33 0.76 14.27
C VAL A 290 -6.13 -0.45 14.73
N THR A 291 -7.02 -0.92 13.87
CA THR A 291 -7.85 -2.12 14.14
C THR A 291 -7.44 -3.27 13.23
N GLU A 292 -7.20 -4.45 13.82
CA GLU A 292 -7.02 -5.69 13.07
C GLU A 292 -8.34 -6.10 12.39
N THR A 293 -8.27 -6.35 11.11
CA THR A 293 -9.44 -6.68 10.28
C THR A 293 -9.63 -8.16 10.01
N TYR A 294 -8.63 -8.96 10.35
CA TYR A 294 -8.68 -10.41 10.16
C TYR A 294 -9.45 -11.08 11.32
N LYS A 295 -10.47 -11.82 10.98
CA LYS A 295 -11.31 -12.58 11.93
C LYS A 295 -10.75 -13.97 12.24
N GLY A 296 -9.43 -14.12 12.23
CA GLY A 296 -8.77 -15.43 12.12
C GLY A 296 -8.66 -16.23 13.42
N ASN A 297 -8.76 -15.61 14.57
CA ASN A 297 -8.80 -16.38 15.79
C ASN A 297 -10.21 -16.93 16.03
N LYS A 298 -10.46 -18.15 15.55
CA LYS A 298 -11.75 -18.83 15.73
C LYS A 298 -12.03 -19.22 17.19
N ALA A 299 -10.99 -19.32 18.01
CA ALA A 299 -11.12 -19.69 19.42
C ALA A 299 -11.62 -18.52 20.27
N GLU A 300 -11.25 -17.28 19.91
CA GLU A 300 -11.62 -16.07 20.63
C GLU A 300 -12.13 -14.97 19.67
N PRO A 301 -13.44 -15.00 19.33
CA PRO A 301 -14.03 -13.96 18.49
C PRO A 301 -13.82 -12.55 19.11
N GLY A 302 -13.37 -11.61 18.29
CA GLY A 302 -13.14 -10.22 18.74
C GLY A 302 -11.75 -9.96 19.31
N LYS A 303 -10.86 -10.93 19.23
CA LYS A 303 -9.44 -10.81 19.60
C LYS A 303 -8.54 -10.81 18.36
N ASP A 304 -7.36 -10.23 18.52
CA ASP A 304 -6.29 -10.35 17.53
C ASP A 304 -5.68 -11.77 17.55
N PRO A 305 -4.76 -12.12 16.64
CA PRO A 305 -4.14 -13.45 16.59
C PRO A 305 -3.43 -13.89 17.87
N ASP A 306 -2.97 -12.96 18.69
CA ASP A 306 -2.24 -13.23 19.94
C ASP A 306 -3.16 -13.18 21.17
N GLY A 307 -4.48 -13.01 20.98
CA GLY A 307 -5.47 -12.91 22.06
C GLY A 307 -5.59 -11.51 22.65
N GLY A 308 -4.92 -10.52 22.07
CA GLY A 308 -4.99 -9.13 22.45
C GLY A 308 -6.25 -8.41 21.94
N SER A 309 -6.29 -7.09 22.11
CA SER A 309 -7.35 -6.26 21.53
C SER A 309 -7.23 -6.18 20.00
N LEU A 310 -8.35 -6.29 19.29
CA LEU A 310 -8.36 -6.00 17.85
C LEU A 310 -7.93 -4.56 17.56
N THR A 311 -8.26 -3.62 18.43
CA THR A 311 -7.93 -2.21 18.27
C THR A 311 -6.84 -1.82 19.24
N VAL A 312 -5.76 -1.25 18.72
CA VAL A 312 -4.68 -0.63 19.48
C VAL A 312 -4.80 0.88 19.30
N VAL A 313 -4.79 1.59 20.43
CA VAL A 313 -4.65 3.04 20.51
C VAL A 313 -3.24 3.29 21.03
N PHE A 314 -2.38 3.85 20.18
CA PHE A 314 -1.00 4.17 20.55
C PHE A 314 -0.99 5.36 21.51
N ASP A 315 -0.19 5.28 22.56
CA ASP A 315 0.10 6.44 23.42
C ASP A 315 0.96 7.48 22.67
N GLU A 316 1.16 8.64 23.28
CA GLU A 316 1.87 9.75 22.64
C GLU A 316 3.35 9.43 22.36
N GLU A 317 4.00 8.65 23.22
CA GLU A 317 5.41 8.28 23.09
C GLU A 317 5.61 7.33 21.91
N ASP A 318 4.90 6.20 21.89
CA ASP A 318 4.93 5.20 20.81
C ASP A 318 4.52 5.85 19.48
N LYS A 319 3.45 6.64 19.48
CA LYS A 319 2.95 7.33 18.27
C LYS A 319 4.01 8.25 17.69
N LEU A 320 4.55 9.16 18.49
CA LEU A 320 5.53 10.13 18.04
C LEU A 320 6.82 9.46 17.56
N TYR A 321 7.26 8.43 18.28
CA TYR A 321 8.43 7.64 17.90
C TYR A 321 8.26 7.00 16.51
N LEU A 322 7.15 6.29 16.29
CA LEU A 322 6.85 5.65 15.01
C LEU A 322 6.70 6.66 13.86
N GLN A 323 6.11 7.83 14.12
CA GLN A 323 6.00 8.93 13.15
C GLN A 323 7.38 9.45 12.71
N LYS A 324 8.30 9.64 13.66
CA LYS A 324 9.69 10.06 13.39
C LYS A 324 10.45 9.04 12.55
N ILE A 325 10.40 7.77 12.96
CA ILE A 325 11.09 6.68 12.26
C ILE A 325 10.50 6.49 10.86
N ALA A 326 9.19 6.62 10.67
CA ALA A 326 8.55 6.55 9.36
C ALA A 326 9.16 7.58 8.38
N TYR A 327 9.27 8.83 8.79
CA TYR A 327 9.87 9.89 7.97
C TYR A 327 11.37 9.65 7.73
N LYS A 328 12.12 9.34 8.80
CA LYS A 328 13.55 9.04 8.73
C LYS A 328 13.84 7.95 7.71
N ALA A 329 13.14 6.82 7.74
CA ALA A 329 13.37 5.70 6.83
C ALA A 329 13.13 6.07 5.35
N ILE A 330 12.16 6.93 5.05
CA ILE A 330 11.94 7.44 3.68
C ILE A 330 13.12 8.31 3.24
N VAL A 331 13.59 9.20 4.10
CA VAL A 331 14.74 10.08 3.81
C VAL A 331 16.02 9.26 3.65
N ASP A 332 16.26 8.31 4.53
CA ASP A 332 17.48 7.48 4.51
C ASP A 332 17.54 6.61 3.27
N PHE A 333 16.44 5.98 2.88
CA PHE A 333 16.37 5.22 1.62
C PHE A 333 16.67 6.11 0.41
N GLN A 334 16.11 7.33 0.37
CA GLN A 334 16.35 8.27 -0.72
C GLN A 334 17.83 8.73 -0.75
N ASN A 335 18.46 8.93 0.41
CA ASN A 335 19.87 9.27 0.52
C ASN A 335 20.77 8.12 0.03
N GLN A 336 20.46 6.87 0.41
CA GLN A 336 21.19 5.69 -0.08
C GLN A 336 21.05 5.56 -1.61
N LEU A 337 19.86 5.80 -2.15
CA LEU A 337 19.61 5.77 -3.59
C LEU A 337 20.45 6.84 -4.33
N ASN A 338 20.60 8.03 -3.74
CA ASN A 338 21.36 9.13 -4.35
C ASN A 338 22.88 8.98 -4.18
N SER A 339 23.35 8.25 -3.15
CA SER A 339 24.78 8.11 -2.83
C SER A 339 25.49 7.05 -3.67
N ASN A 340 24.73 6.14 -4.25
CA ASN A 340 25.24 5.05 -5.08
C ASN A 340 25.35 5.44 -6.57
N HIS A 341 25.35 6.75 -6.84
CA HIS A 341 25.70 7.37 -8.11
C HIS A 341 27.09 7.98 -8.03
#